data_28ec17323e1f70ba6d79d41f6476e638
#
_entry.id   28ec17323e1f70ba6d79d41f6476e638
#
_cell.length_a   1.000
_cell.length_b   1.000
_cell.length_c   1.000
_cell.angle_alpha   90.00
_cell.angle_beta   90.00
_cell.angle_gamma   90.00
#
_symmetry.space_group_name_H-M   'P 1'
#
loop_
_entity.id
_entity.type
_entity.pdbx_description
1 polymer ?
#
loop_
_entity_poly.entity_id
_entity_poly.type
_entity_poly.pdbx_seq_one_letter_code
_entity_poly.pdbx_strand_id
1 'polypeptide(L)'
;MKISPAIVFFISSVGCASAAEIIVPMNAVNSEGTVKLIGSITITESSYGLVFSPSLEGLEAGIHGFHVHEKPSCEPKDKDGKPVAALAAGGHYDPNATKRHGTPWGDGHLGDLPALVVGQDGKANYAVLAPRLKMSDIKSRALIIHGGGDNYSDNPALLGGGGARIACGVIKG
;
A
#
# COMPACT_ATOMS: atom_id res chain seq x y z
N MET A 1 34.76 15.13 61.23
CA MET A 1 34.04 15.68 60.09
C MET A 1 33.66 14.50 59.22
N LYS A 2 32.36 14.06 59.20
CA LYS A 2 31.90 12.90 58.44
C LYS A 2 31.27 13.43 57.12
N ILE A 3 31.88 13.08 55.97
CA ILE A 3 31.38 13.44 54.65
C ILE A 3 30.50 12.29 54.23
N SER A 4 29.18 12.52 54.12
CA SER A 4 28.25 11.56 53.52
C SER A 4 28.31 11.67 52.00
N PRO A 5 28.39 10.56 51.26
CA PRO A 5 28.32 10.60 49.82
C PRO A 5 26.88 10.82 49.38
N ALA A 6 26.63 11.83 48.56
CA ALA A 6 25.36 12.02 47.88
C ALA A 6 25.27 11.05 46.70
N ILE A 7 24.27 10.16 46.71
CA ILE A 7 23.95 9.27 45.60
C ILE A 7 23.10 10.07 44.61
N VAL A 8 23.64 10.33 43.41
CA VAL A 8 22.92 10.95 42.31
C VAL A 8 22.25 9.84 41.51
N PHE A 9 20.92 9.79 41.57
CA PHE A 9 20.12 8.91 40.70
C PHE A 9 20.00 9.56 39.34
N PHE A 10 20.58 8.94 38.32
CA PHE A 10 20.29 9.25 36.90
C PHE A 10 18.98 8.55 36.48
N ILE A 11 17.92 9.31 36.30
CA ILE A 11 16.69 8.82 35.72
C ILE A 11 16.87 8.87 34.17
N SER A 12 17.17 7.73 33.55
CA SER A 12 17.17 7.60 32.11
C SER A 12 15.71 7.54 31.62
N SER A 13 15.24 8.61 31.01
CA SER A 13 13.95 8.60 30.29
C SER A 13 14.11 7.79 29.03
N VAL A 14 13.48 6.60 28.98
CA VAL A 14 13.31 5.82 27.76
C VAL A 14 12.23 6.53 26.95
N GLY A 15 12.65 7.31 25.96
CA GLY A 15 11.73 7.88 24.97
C GLY A 15 11.16 6.75 24.10
N CYS A 16 9.85 6.50 24.19
CA CYS A 16 9.18 5.69 23.18
C CYS A 16 9.24 6.44 21.84
N ALA A 17 10.08 6.00 20.93
CA ALA A 17 10.01 6.43 19.54
C ALA A 17 8.67 5.91 18.97
N SER A 18 7.73 6.81 18.68
CA SER A 18 6.53 6.45 17.91
C SER A 18 6.97 6.05 16.51
N ALA A 19 6.59 4.85 16.08
CA ALA A 19 6.79 4.44 14.68
C ALA A 19 6.08 5.43 13.77
N ALA A 20 6.73 5.80 12.65
CA ALA A 20 6.12 6.66 11.66
C ALA A 20 4.89 5.96 11.08
N GLU A 21 3.76 6.67 11.06
CA GLU A 21 2.47 6.16 10.57
C GLU A 21 1.92 7.08 9.48
N ILE A 22 1.38 6.48 8.41
CA ILE A 22 0.65 7.19 7.37
C ILE A 22 -0.73 6.55 7.24
N ILE A 23 -1.80 7.35 7.31
CA ILE A 23 -3.16 6.91 7.05
C ILE A 23 -3.54 7.35 5.64
N VAL A 24 -3.89 6.40 4.79
CA VAL A 24 -4.29 6.62 3.40
C VAL A 24 -5.78 6.36 3.24
N PRO A 25 -6.61 7.41 3.06
CA PRO A 25 -8.01 7.22 2.69
C PRO A 25 -8.12 6.50 1.34
N MET A 26 -8.92 5.45 1.28
CA MET A 26 -9.17 4.66 0.07
C MET A 26 -10.56 4.93 -0.47
N ASN A 27 -10.64 5.19 -1.76
CA ASN A 27 -11.90 5.46 -2.43
C ASN A 27 -12.14 4.42 -3.53
N ALA A 28 -13.38 3.97 -3.68
CA ALA A 28 -13.80 3.28 -4.88
C ALA A 28 -13.64 4.20 -6.09
N VAL A 29 -13.20 3.65 -7.22
CA VAL A 29 -12.97 4.41 -8.46
C VAL A 29 -13.64 3.74 -9.65
N ASN A 30 -14.02 4.55 -10.64
CA ASN A 30 -14.53 4.12 -11.93
C ASN A 30 -13.95 4.99 -13.06
N SER A 31 -14.44 4.83 -14.28
CA SER A 31 -14.00 5.61 -15.45
C SER A 31 -14.31 7.11 -15.34
N GLU A 32 -15.19 7.52 -14.43
CA GLU A 32 -15.56 8.93 -14.19
C GLU A 32 -14.71 9.55 -13.07
N GLY A 33 -13.95 8.73 -12.32
CA GLY A 33 -13.08 9.15 -11.22
C GLY A 33 -13.40 8.50 -9.89
N THR A 34 -13.20 9.26 -8.81
CA THR A 34 -13.46 8.80 -7.45
C THR A 34 -14.97 8.79 -7.16
N VAL A 35 -15.48 7.64 -6.67
CA VAL A 35 -16.91 7.43 -6.41
C VAL A 35 -17.27 7.70 -4.96
N LYS A 36 -16.68 6.97 -4.02
CA LYS A 36 -16.96 7.06 -2.57
C LYS A 36 -15.79 6.57 -1.73
N LEU A 37 -15.68 7.08 -0.52
CA LEU A 37 -14.77 6.56 0.50
C LEU A 37 -15.21 5.16 0.93
N ILE A 38 -14.27 4.22 0.97
CA ILE A 38 -14.50 2.83 1.39
C ILE A 38 -13.70 2.45 2.65
N GLY A 39 -13.02 3.41 3.26
CA GLY A 39 -12.21 3.23 4.45
C GLY A 39 -10.79 3.77 4.30
N SER A 40 -9.85 3.21 5.02
CA SER A 40 -8.45 3.63 4.98
C SER A 40 -7.49 2.45 5.11
N ILE A 41 -6.23 2.69 4.72
CA ILE A 41 -5.11 1.79 4.99
C ILE A 41 -4.11 2.56 5.84
N THR A 42 -3.82 2.01 7.03
CA THR A 42 -2.74 2.51 7.89
C THR A 42 -1.43 1.83 7.50
N ILE A 43 -0.39 2.62 7.25
CA ILE A 43 0.94 2.14 6.89
C ILE A 43 1.87 2.44 8.04
N THR A 44 2.52 1.43 8.59
CA THR A 44 3.50 1.56 9.69
C THR A 44 4.83 0.94 9.30
N GLU A 45 5.91 1.49 9.82
CA GLU A 45 7.24 0.94 9.63
C GLU A 45 7.54 -0.12 10.70
N SER A 46 8.14 -1.22 10.28
CA SER A 46 8.61 -2.29 11.16
C SER A 46 10.06 -2.64 10.86
N SER A 47 10.70 -3.45 11.71
CA SER A 47 12.04 -3.99 11.45
C SER A 47 12.11 -4.90 10.22
N TYR A 48 10.97 -5.34 9.69
CA TYR A 48 10.86 -6.27 8.57
C TYR A 48 10.34 -5.64 7.28
N GLY A 49 10.10 -4.33 7.25
CA GLY A 49 9.52 -3.60 6.14
C GLY A 49 8.25 -2.84 6.53
N LEU A 50 7.44 -2.46 5.55
CA LEU A 50 6.19 -1.75 5.80
C LEU A 50 5.03 -2.72 6.03
N VAL A 51 4.21 -2.42 7.04
CA VAL A 51 2.96 -3.11 7.30
C VAL A 51 1.81 -2.23 6.80
N PHE A 52 0.97 -2.78 5.95
CA PHE A 52 -0.25 -2.16 5.44
C PHE A 52 -1.45 -2.80 6.15
N SER A 53 -2.11 -2.04 6.99
CA SER A 53 -3.26 -2.47 7.80
C SER A 53 -4.54 -1.87 7.22
N PRO A 54 -5.29 -2.61 6.39
CA PRO A 54 -6.54 -2.12 5.82
C PRO A 54 -7.67 -2.12 6.85
N SER A 55 -8.54 -1.13 6.73
CA SER A 55 -9.87 -1.07 7.35
C SER A 55 -10.84 -0.60 6.27
N LEU A 56 -11.21 -1.54 5.39
CA LEU A 56 -11.99 -1.26 4.18
C LEU A 56 -13.28 -2.06 4.19
N GLU A 57 -14.32 -1.51 3.54
CA GLU A 57 -15.60 -2.16 3.34
C GLU A 57 -16.21 -1.88 1.97
N GLY A 58 -17.17 -2.71 1.56
CA GLY A 58 -17.87 -2.53 0.29
C GLY A 58 -17.07 -2.99 -0.93
N LEU A 59 -16.11 -3.88 -0.73
CA LEU A 59 -15.38 -4.59 -1.79
C LEU A 59 -16.05 -5.92 -2.10
N GLU A 60 -15.81 -6.46 -3.27
CA GLU A 60 -16.23 -7.83 -3.62
C GLU A 60 -15.38 -8.84 -2.82
N ALA A 61 -16.02 -9.93 -2.34
CA ALA A 61 -15.32 -10.98 -1.60
C ALA A 61 -14.32 -11.72 -2.50
N GLY A 62 -13.11 -11.95 -2.00
CA GLY A 62 -12.08 -12.66 -2.76
C GLY A 62 -10.66 -12.18 -2.48
N ILE A 63 -9.75 -12.54 -3.38
CA ILE A 63 -8.36 -12.10 -3.36
C ILE A 63 -8.20 -11.02 -4.41
N HIS A 64 -7.61 -9.89 -4.03
CA HIS A 64 -7.43 -8.73 -4.88
C HIS A 64 -5.96 -8.35 -5.01
N GLY A 65 -5.50 -8.09 -6.23
CA GLY A 65 -4.20 -7.49 -6.47
C GLY A 65 -4.10 -6.14 -5.76
N PHE A 66 -2.97 -5.90 -5.10
CA PHE A 66 -2.74 -4.71 -4.30
C PHE A 66 -1.33 -4.19 -4.54
N HIS A 67 -1.21 -2.94 -4.99
CA HIS A 67 0.08 -2.43 -5.43
C HIS A 67 0.28 -0.95 -5.10
N VAL A 68 1.56 -0.57 -4.91
CA VAL A 68 1.99 0.84 -4.96
C VAL A 68 2.20 1.22 -6.43
N HIS A 69 1.55 2.29 -6.88
CA HIS A 69 1.68 2.85 -8.22
C HIS A 69 2.55 4.09 -8.25
N GLU A 70 3.11 4.42 -9.43
CA GLU A 70 4.17 5.43 -9.63
C GLU A 70 3.79 6.85 -9.22
N LYS A 71 2.53 7.27 -9.44
CA LYS A 71 2.11 8.67 -9.34
C LYS A 71 1.02 8.88 -8.29
N PRO A 72 1.03 10.01 -7.58
CA PRO A 72 0.05 10.33 -6.53
C PRO A 72 -1.29 10.80 -7.13
N SER A 73 -1.94 9.98 -7.95
CA SER A 73 -3.19 10.33 -8.59
C SER A 73 -4.15 9.15 -8.64
N CYS A 74 -5.43 9.42 -8.38
CA CYS A 74 -6.54 8.48 -8.55
C CYS A 74 -7.41 8.83 -9.77
N GLU A 75 -7.01 9.83 -10.57
CA GLU A 75 -7.77 10.29 -11.71
C GLU A 75 -7.81 9.25 -12.83
N PRO A 76 -8.93 9.17 -13.56
CA PRO A 76 -8.98 8.41 -14.79
C PRO A 76 -8.08 9.04 -15.85
N LYS A 77 -7.69 8.25 -16.84
CA LYS A 77 -6.98 8.72 -18.02
C LYS A 77 -7.43 7.90 -19.23
N ASP A 78 -7.45 8.56 -20.39
CA ASP A 78 -7.78 7.87 -21.65
C ASP A 78 -6.70 6.86 -22.05
N LYS A 79 -7.18 5.70 -22.46
CA LYS A 79 -6.42 4.66 -23.10
C LYS A 79 -7.26 4.16 -24.31
N ASP A 80 -6.72 4.30 -25.51
CA ASP A 80 -7.37 3.88 -26.76
C ASP A 80 -8.77 4.51 -26.95
N GLY A 81 -8.93 5.81 -26.57
CA GLY A 81 -10.17 6.56 -26.69
C GLY A 81 -11.23 6.23 -25.63
N LYS A 82 -10.87 5.51 -24.57
CA LYS A 82 -11.76 5.17 -23.45
C LYS A 82 -11.13 5.58 -22.11
N PRO A 83 -11.90 6.23 -21.21
CA PRO A 83 -11.41 6.55 -19.90
C PRO A 83 -11.26 5.26 -19.05
N VAL A 84 -10.12 5.11 -18.41
CA VAL A 84 -9.79 3.99 -17.51
C VAL A 84 -9.58 4.51 -16.10
N ALA A 85 -10.25 3.88 -15.14
CA ALA A 85 -10.21 4.24 -13.73
C ALA A 85 -8.78 4.31 -13.19
N ALA A 86 -8.46 5.37 -12.45
CA ALA A 86 -7.17 5.60 -11.79
C ALA A 86 -5.92 5.38 -12.68
N LEU A 87 -6.05 5.45 -14.01
CA LEU A 87 -4.93 5.22 -14.92
C LEU A 87 -3.84 6.29 -14.80
N ALA A 88 -4.19 7.48 -14.31
CA ALA A 88 -3.22 8.54 -14.04
C ALA A 88 -2.20 8.18 -12.94
N ALA A 89 -2.47 7.16 -12.11
CA ALA A 89 -1.51 6.60 -11.15
C ALA A 89 -0.26 5.98 -11.82
N GLY A 90 -0.31 5.70 -13.13
CA GLY A 90 0.79 5.04 -13.83
C GLY A 90 0.80 3.52 -13.65
N GLY A 91 1.96 2.89 -13.86
CA GLY A 91 2.23 1.47 -13.63
C GLY A 91 2.50 1.16 -12.15
N HIS A 92 2.82 -0.11 -11.87
CA HIS A 92 3.38 -0.49 -10.57
C HIS A 92 4.72 0.24 -10.35
N TYR A 93 4.98 0.65 -9.12
CA TYR A 93 6.21 1.37 -8.79
C TYR A 93 7.45 0.48 -9.01
N ASP A 94 8.23 0.81 -10.03
CA ASP A 94 9.40 0.04 -10.48
C ASP A 94 10.64 0.95 -10.65
N PRO A 95 11.25 1.42 -9.54
CA PRO A 95 12.40 2.33 -9.61
C PRO A 95 13.65 1.68 -10.22
N ASN A 96 13.71 0.35 -10.23
CA ASN A 96 14.83 -0.41 -10.78
C ASN A 96 14.63 -0.81 -12.25
N ALA A 97 13.52 -0.43 -12.87
CA ALA A 97 13.15 -0.76 -14.24
C ALA A 97 13.25 -2.28 -14.54
N THR A 98 12.78 -3.09 -13.59
CA THR A 98 12.78 -4.56 -13.71
C THR A 98 11.83 -5.03 -14.79
N LYS A 99 10.75 -4.27 -15.03
CA LYS A 99 9.71 -4.55 -16.02
C LYS A 99 9.09 -5.94 -15.88
N ARG A 100 9.11 -6.47 -14.67
CA ARG A 100 8.54 -7.78 -14.32
C ARG A 100 7.68 -7.67 -13.09
N HIS A 101 6.51 -8.27 -13.16
CA HIS A 101 5.68 -8.48 -11.99
C HIS A 101 6.19 -9.67 -11.19
N GLY A 102 6.11 -9.61 -9.86
CA GLY A 102 6.65 -10.66 -9.02
C GLY A 102 6.12 -10.67 -7.59
N THR A 103 6.71 -11.54 -6.78
CA THR A 103 6.35 -11.65 -5.37
C THR A 103 6.81 -10.42 -4.59
N PRO A 104 6.14 -10.07 -3.48
CA PRO A 104 6.51 -8.94 -2.63
C PRO A 104 7.94 -8.98 -2.06
N TRP A 105 8.54 -10.17 -1.99
CA TRP A 105 9.90 -10.43 -1.50
C TRP A 105 10.90 -10.78 -2.61
N GLY A 106 10.44 -10.83 -3.86
CA GLY A 106 11.24 -11.22 -5.02
C GLY A 106 11.93 -10.04 -5.70
N ASP A 107 12.22 -10.20 -6.97
CA ASP A 107 12.95 -9.25 -7.81
C ASP A 107 12.06 -8.56 -8.86
N GLY A 108 10.72 -8.61 -8.70
CA GLY A 108 9.75 -7.86 -9.48
C GLY A 108 9.69 -6.38 -9.11
N HIS A 109 8.64 -5.68 -9.57
CA HIS A 109 8.44 -4.28 -9.22
C HIS A 109 8.52 -4.07 -7.71
N LEU A 110 9.07 -2.96 -7.26
CA LEU A 110 9.13 -2.67 -5.83
C LEU A 110 7.74 -2.44 -5.23
N GLY A 111 6.80 -1.99 -6.05
CA GLY A 111 5.41 -1.75 -5.68
C GLY A 111 4.51 -3.00 -5.63
N ASP A 112 5.03 -4.19 -5.95
CA ASP A 112 4.25 -5.43 -5.84
C ASP A 112 4.10 -5.80 -4.35
N LEU A 113 2.86 -5.79 -3.85
CA LEU A 113 2.50 -6.05 -2.46
C LEU A 113 1.83 -7.44 -2.33
N PRO A 114 1.74 -7.99 -1.11
CA PRO A 114 0.86 -9.14 -0.90
C PRO A 114 -0.58 -8.77 -1.24
N ALA A 115 -1.29 -9.67 -1.93
CA ALA A 115 -2.67 -9.49 -2.29
C ALA A 115 -3.55 -9.29 -1.04
N LEU A 116 -4.61 -8.49 -1.16
CA LEU A 116 -5.59 -8.31 -0.09
C LEU A 116 -6.64 -9.42 -0.13
N VAL A 117 -7.00 -9.87 1.05
CA VAL A 117 -8.13 -10.79 1.24
C VAL A 117 -9.33 -10.01 1.70
N VAL A 118 -10.43 -10.09 0.94
CA VAL A 118 -11.73 -9.53 1.27
C VAL A 118 -12.66 -10.66 1.72
N GLY A 119 -13.21 -10.54 2.93
CA GLY A 119 -14.13 -11.51 3.49
C GLY A 119 -15.50 -11.53 2.78
N GLN A 120 -16.33 -12.54 3.09
CA GLN A 120 -17.69 -12.66 2.56
C GLN A 120 -18.61 -11.50 2.98
N ASP A 121 -18.21 -10.74 4.01
CA ASP A 121 -18.86 -9.52 4.49
C ASP A 121 -18.43 -8.25 3.72
N GLY A 122 -17.60 -8.39 2.70
CA GLY A 122 -17.08 -7.29 1.89
C GLY A 122 -16.01 -6.44 2.58
N LYS A 123 -15.38 -6.95 3.65
CA LYS A 123 -14.36 -6.24 4.43
C LYS A 123 -12.97 -6.78 4.17
N ALA A 124 -11.99 -5.85 4.07
CA ALA A 124 -10.56 -6.16 4.13
C ALA A 124 -9.99 -5.56 5.42
N ASN A 125 -9.53 -6.42 6.33
CA ASN A 125 -8.99 -6.04 7.64
C ASN A 125 -7.75 -6.86 8.08
N TYR A 126 -7.19 -7.66 7.18
CA TYR A 126 -5.96 -8.39 7.44
C TYR A 126 -4.76 -7.59 6.97
N ALA A 127 -3.84 -7.32 7.91
CA ALA A 127 -2.60 -6.62 7.60
C ALA A 127 -1.68 -7.47 6.72
N VAL A 128 -0.94 -6.80 5.82
CA VAL A 128 0.05 -7.41 4.95
C VAL A 128 1.41 -6.75 5.13
N LEU A 129 2.49 -7.53 5.02
CA LEU A 129 3.87 -7.07 5.15
C LEU A 129 4.54 -6.95 3.78
N ALA A 130 5.08 -5.78 3.48
CA ALA A 130 5.90 -5.51 2.30
C ALA A 130 7.38 -5.39 2.70
N PRO A 131 8.17 -6.48 2.62
CA PRO A 131 9.49 -6.54 3.25
C PRO A 131 10.56 -5.72 2.52
N ARG A 132 10.32 -5.31 1.27
CA ARG A 132 11.28 -4.55 0.46
C ARG A 132 11.08 -3.04 0.53
N LEU A 133 9.90 -2.58 1.00
CA LEU A 133 9.54 -1.17 1.02
C LEU A 133 10.00 -0.48 2.32
N LYS A 134 10.37 0.79 2.17
CA LYS A 134 10.62 1.75 3.24
C LYS A 134 9.61 2.89 3.13
N MET A 135 9.40 3.64 4.22
CA MET A 135 8.48 4.78 4.24
C MET A 135 8.84 5.85 3.19
N SER A 136 10.12 6.03 2.90
CA SER A 136 10.60 6.94 1.85
C SER A 136 10.18 6.56 0.44
N ASP A 137 9.99 5.26 0.16
CA ASP A 137 9.71 4.76 -1.18
C ASP A 137 8.29 5.04 -1.64
N ILE A 138 7.35 5.12 -0.67
CA ILE A 138 5.92 5.21 -0.94
C ILE A 138 5.36 6.65 -0.95
N LYS A 139 6.13 7.62 -0.47
CA LYS A 139 5.71 9.03 -0.48
C LYS A 139 5.43 9.53 -1.89
N SER A 140 4.36 10.33 -2.03
CA SER A 140 3.91 10.86 -3.33
C SER A 140 3.63 9.75 -4.35
N ARG A 141 2.96 8.68 -3.91
CA ARG A 141 2.52 7.52 -4.70
C ARG A 141 1.03 7.29 -4.54
N ALA A 142 0.50 6.28 -5.21
CA ALA A 142 -0.87 5.83 -4.98
C ALA A 142 -0.90 4.35 -4.61
N LEU A 143 -1.86 3.99 -3.74
CA LEU A 143 -2.26 2.60 -3.52
C LEU A 143 -3.41 2.27 -4.45
N ILE A 144 -3.32 1.14 -5.13
CA ILE A 144 -4.37 0.63 -6.00
C ILE A 144 -4.77 -0.77 -5.55
N ILE A 145 -6.09 -1.00 -5.46
CA ILE A 145 -6.69 -2.33 -5.33
C ILE A 145 -7.32 -2.67 -6.67
N HIS A 146 -7.08 -3.89 -7.13
CA HIS A 146 -7.55 -4.39 -8.40
C HIS A 146 -8.78 -5.30 -8.27
N GLY A 147 -9.57 -5.42 -9.33
CA GLY A 147 -10.77 -6.26 -9.35
C GLY A 147 -10.45 -7.76 -9.42
N GLY A 148 -9.31 -8.12 -10.02
CA GLY A 148 -8.81 -9.50 -10.06
C GLY A 148 -7.80 -9.79 -8.94
N GLY A 149 -7.40 -11.05 -8.83
CA GLY A 149 -6.39 -11.52 -7.90
C GLY A 149 -4.95 -11.12 -8.30
N ASP A 150 -4.00 -11.80 -7.71
CA ASP A 150 -2.59 -11.66 -8.04
C ASP A 150 -1.89 -13.03 -7.99
N ASN A 151 -1.37 -13.48 -9.12
CA ASN A 151 -0.61 -14.71 -9.21
C ASN A 151 0.91 -14.49 -9.07
N TYR A 152 1.33 -13.24 -8.81
CA TYR A 152 2.74 -12.83 -8.64
C TYR A 152 3.65 -13.14 -9.84
N SER A 153 3.07 -13.10 -11.05
CA SER A 153 3.76 -13.39 -12.31
C SER A 153 3.13 -12.64 -13.47
N ASP A 154 3.86 -12.49 -14.56
CA ASP A 154 3.32 -12.00 -15.84
C ASP A 154 2.70 -13.11 -16.70
N ASN A 155 2.66 -14.35 -16.20
CA ASN A 155 2.04 -15.50 -16.87
C ASN A 155 1.01 -16.18 -15.95
N PRO A 156 -0.16 -16.59 -16.45
CA PRO A 156 -0.65 -16.48 -17.86
C PRO A 156 -1.15 -15.08 -18.23
N ALA A 157 -1.27 -14.15 -17.30
CA ALA A 157 -1.72 -12.79 -17.54
C ALA A 157 -0.73 -11.79 -16.96
N LEU A 158 -0.52 -10.67 -17.66
CA LEU A 158 0.37 -9.59 -17.22
C LEU A 158 -0.07 -9.02 -15.86
N LEU A 159 0.91 -8.58 -15.08
CA LEU A 159 0.72 -7.89 -13.81
C LEU A 159 -0.16 -8.69 -12.83
N GLY A 160 0.12 -9.99 -12.71
CA GLY A 160 -0.58 -10.88 -11.79
C GLY A 160 -2.02 -11.22 -12.15
N GLY A 161 -2.53 -10.68 -13.27
CA GLY A 161 -3.93 -10.82 -13.65
C GLY A 161 -4.88 -9.89 -12.89
N GLY A 162 -4.36 -8.85 -12.21
CA GLY A 162 -5.14 -7.92 -11.39
C GLY A 162 -6.28 -7.20 -12.11
N GLY A 163 -6.14 -6.93 -13.41
CA GLY A 163 -7.21 -6.37 -14.22
C GLY A 163 -7.60 -4.93 -13.84
N ALA A 164 -8.90 -4.68 -13.72
CA ALA A 164 -9.45 -3.35 -13.48
C ALA A 164 -9.00 -2.78 -12.12
N ARG A 165 -8.80 -1.46 -12.05
CA ARG A 165 -8.55 -0.72 -10.80
C ARG A 165 -9.90 -0.39 -10.18
N ILE A 166 -10.17 -0.86 -8.98
CA ILE A 166 -11.47 -0.71 -8.30
C ILE A 166 -11.41 0.23 -7.09
N ALA A 167 -10.24 0.39 -6.48
CA ALA A 167 -10.04 1.36 -5.41
C ALA A 167 -8.66 2.01 -5.49
N CYS A 168 -8.58 3.26 -5.03
CA CYS A 168 -7.37 4.07 -5.06
C CYS A 168 -7.29 4.99 -3.84
N GLY A 169 -6.07 5.18 -3.34
CA GLY A 169 -5.74 6.16 -2.31
C GLY A 169 -4.38 6.81 -2.59
N VAL A 170 -4.29 8.12 -2.41
CA VAL A 170 -3.02 8.86 -2.59
C VAL A 170 -2.27 8.92 -1.27
N ILE A 171 -1.01 8.47 -1.30
CA ILE A 171 -0.06 8.62 -0.20
C ILE A 171 0.58 9.99 -0.31
N LYS A 172 0.26 10.88 0.64
CA LYS A 172 0.86 12.22 0.68
C LYS A 172 2.34 12.14 1.04
N GLY A 173 3.12 13.08 0.51
CA GLY A 173 4.56 13.21 0.76
C GLY A 173 4.88 13.89 2.08
#